data_ed693d4a801c7c9a2bbe71e55f40175f
#
_entry.id   ed693d4a801c7c9a2bbe71e55f40175f
#
_cell.length_a   1.000
_cell.length_b   1.000
_cell.length_c   1.000
_cell.angle_alpha   90.00
_cell.angle_beta   90.00
_cell.angle_gamma   90.00
#
_symmetry.space_group_name_H-M   'P 1'
#
loop_
_entity.id
_entity.type
_entity.pdbx_description
1 polymer ?
#
loop_
_entity_poly.entity_id
_entity_poly.type
_entity_poly.pdbx_seq_one_letter_code
_entity_poly.pdbx_strand_id
1 'polypeptide(L)'
;MAMVHGDKVATGNTSLYAATHSPAQQLVALYGIPKCRIHTFTSYKKFKEDLQQCADAFFSGAGKQYLAFGDVQQPSMRPIERGRSRSELTAFRFLYDAAEEVLIIKLMPGPHHELAGVSFVEMFKDKMASLGINRNSLMNFGATRFGAPAGRSKEPDGALRPRTRVLATDWPSVVIEVGVCESLFQLRTDAHSWLTRSGGQTRIVILLAVKKATRVMTIERWENTPRTRLTRRSIPRYNPTKMQAPTLQANGQLRGGPLLIPASKVYDTLPPGLGQNDFTFTGQDLAQYIQDYWGALG
;
A
#
# COMPACT_ATOMS: atom_id res chain seq x y z
N MET A 1 -41.15 -6.01 -10.77
CA MET A 1 -40.55 -7.11 -9.97
C MET A 1 -39.21 -7.44 -10.60
N ALA A 2 -38.14 -6.73 -10.22
CA ALA A 2 -36.80 -6.85 -10.79
C ALA A 2 -35.90 -7.43 -9.68
N MET A 3 -35.34 -8.63 -9.94
CA MET A 3 -34.41 -9.30 -9.02
C MET A 3 -33.05 -8.61 -9.06
N VAL A 4 -32.63 -8.18 -7.88
CA VAL A 4 -31.27 -7.67 -7.63
C VAL A 4 -30.35 -8.90 -7.49
N HIS A 5 -29.43 -9.08 -8.44
CA HIS A 5 -28.33 -10.04 -8.30
C HIS A 5 -27.29 -9.45 -7.34
N GLY A 6 -27.25 -10.01 -6.13
CA GLY A 6 -26.19 -9.73 -5.18
C GLY A 6 -24.92 -10.47 -5.57
N ASP A 7 -23.84 -9.72 -5.83
CA ASP A 7 -22.49 -10.25 -5.99
C ASP A 7 -22.06 -10.93 -4.68
N LYS A 8 -22.05 -12.25 -4.67
CA LYS A 8 -21.44 -13.04 -3.62
C LYS A 8 -19.92 -12.90 -3.72
N VAL A 9 -19.35 -12.09 -2.85
CA VAL A 9 -17.91 -12.11 -2.55
C VAL A 9 -17.58 -13.53 -2.07
N ALA A 10 -16.73 -14.22 -2.82
CA ALA A 10 -16.24 -15.55 -2.50
C ALA A 10 -15.42 -15.53 -1.21
N THR A 11 -16.05 -15.81 -0.08
CA THR A 11 -15.42 -15.98 1.25
C THR A 11 -15.08 -17.47 1.53
N GLY A 12 -14.71 -18.20 0.53
CA GLY A 12 -14.42 -19.61 0.73
C GLY A 12 -13.16 -20.02 -0.02
N ASN A 13 -12.01 -20.00 0.65
CA ASN A 13 -10.91 -20.95 0.44
C ASN A 13 -9.62 -20.67 1.23
N THR A 14 -9.65 -19.84 2.27
CA THR A 14 -8.43 -19.61 3.08
C THR A 14 -8.06 -20.80 3.96
N SER A 15 -9.01 -21.68 4.28
CA SER A 15 -8.78 -22.79 5.22
C SER A 15 -8.17 -24.05 4.59
N LEU A 16 -8.42 -24.31 3.31
CA LEU A 16 -7.86 -25.49 2.60
C LEU A 16 -6.44 -25.23 2.08
N TYR A 17 -6.07 -23.98 1.78
CA TYR A 17 -4.71 -23.62 1.38
C TYR A 17 -3.69 -23.68 2.53
N ALA A 18 -4.13 -23.56 3.78
CA ALA A 18 -3.26 -23.56 4.96
C ALA A 18 -2.61 -24.91 5.27
N ALA A 19 -3.15 -26.02 4.75
CA ALA A 19 -2.68 -27.36 5.09
C ALA A 19 -1.61 -27.93 4.14
N THR A 20 -1.33 -27.29 2.99
CA THR A 20 -0.47 -27.86 1.94
C THR A 20 0.70 -26.97 1.48
N HIS A 21 0.79 -25.73 1.98
CA HIS A 21 1.81 -24.78 1.53
C HIS A 21 2.63 -24.24 2.71
N SER A 22 3.95 -24.08 2.51
CA SER A 22 4.78 -23.38 3.49
C SER A 22 4.32 -21.93 3.67
N PRO A 23 4.60 -21.26 4.81
CA PRO A 23 4.27 -19.87 5.01
C PRO A 23 4.84 -18.96 3.92
N ALA A 24 6.02 -19.27 3.39
CA ALA A 24 6.62 -18.59 2.23
C ALA A 24 5.73 -18.72 0.98
N GLN A 25 5.27 -19.93 0.66
CA GLN A 25 4.37 -20.17 -0.47
C GLN A 25 3.02 -19.46 -0.28
N GLN A 26 2.49 -19.43 0.95
CA GLN A 26 1.27 -18.69 1.26
C GLN A 26 1.44 -17.19 1.04
N LEU A 27 2.59 -16.61 1.46
CA LEU A 27 2.90 -15.19 1.26
C LEU A 27 2.95 -14.83 -0.22
N VAL A 28 3.64 -15.63 -1.03
CA VAL A 28 3.74 -15.46 -2.50
C VAL A 28 2.37 -15.61 -3.17
N ALA A 29 1.58 -16.58 -2.75
CA ALA A 29 0.23 -16.82 -3.27
C ALA A 29 -0.73 -15.66 -2.96
N LEU A 30 -0.60 -15.01 -1.80
CA LEU A 30 -1.40 -13.82 -1.43
C LEU A 30 -1.21 -12.66 -2.40
N TYR A 31 -0.04 -12.53 -3.05
CA TYR A 31 0.22 -11.52 -4.07
C TYR A 31 -0.11 -11.97 -5.49
N GLY A 32 -0.58 -13.22 -5.67
CA GLY A 32 -0.89 -13.76 -6.98
C GLY A 32 0.32 -13.80 -7.93
N ILE A 33 1.52 -14.03 -7.38
CA ILE A 33 2.76 -14.06 -8.17
C ILE A 33 2.82 -15.39 -8.92
N PRO A 34 2.88 -15.37 -10.27
CA PRO A 34 2.95 -16.60 -11.05
C PRO A 34 4.29 -17.31 -10.87
N LYS A 35 4.29 -18.65 -11.01
CA LYS A 35 5.49 -19.50 -10.78
C LYS A 35 6.72 -19.02 -11.57
N CYS A 36 6.55 -18.55 -12.80
CA CYS A 36 7.64 -18.02 -13.65
C CYS A 36 8.27 -16.71 -13.14
N ARG A 37 7.70 -16.11 -12.10
CA ARG A 37 8.19 -14.88 -11.45
C ARG A 37 8.66 -15.15 -10.02
N ILE A 38 8.82 -16.41 -9.64
CA ILE A 38 9.36 -16.85 -8.35
C ILE A 38 10.75 -17.41 -8.62
N HIS A 39 11.76 -16.75 -8.07
CA HIS A 39 13.17 -17.07 -8.25
C HIS A 39 13.77 -17.57 -6.93
N THR A 40 14.85 -18.34 -7.00
CA THR A 40 15.67 -18.69 -5.84
C THR A 40 16.86 -17.76 -5.79
N PHE A 41 17.10 -17.12 -4.65
CA PHE A 41 18.27 -16.28 -4.45
C PHE A 41 19.52 -17.16 -4.31
N THR A 42 20.46 -17.05 -5.25
CA THR A 42 21.73 -17.79 -5.21
C THR A 42 22.93 -16.88 -5.04
N SER A 43 22.87 -15.67 -5.61
CA SER A 43 23.90 -14.64 -5.49
C SER A 43 23.33 -13.26 -5.84
N TYR A 44 24.02 -12.20 -5.39
CA TYR A 44 23.65 -10.82 -5.76
C TYR A 44 23.74 -10.58 -7.28
N LYS A 45 24.71 -11.19 -7.96
CA LYS A 45 24.83 -11.09 -9.43
C LYS A 45 23.59 -11.67 -10.12
N LYS A 46 23.21 -12.90 -9.76
CA LYS A 46 22.02 -13.57 -10.33
C LYS A 46 20.74 -12.82 -9.99
N PHE A 47 20.62 -12.31 -8.77
CA PHE A 47 19.51 -11.44 -8.36
C PHE A 47 19.35 -10.21 -9.27
N LYS A 48 20.46 -9.51 -9.58
CA LYS A 48 20.45 -8.36 -10.52
C LYS A 48 19.94 -8.75 -11.90
N GLU A 49 20.45 -9.87 -12.45
CA GLU A 49 20.08 -10.37 -13.77
C GLU A 49 18.59 -10.70 -13.83
N ASP A 50 18.07 -11.45 -12.85
CA ASP A 50 16.65 -11.83 -12.79
C ASP A 50 15.73 -10.63 -12.57
N LEU A 51 16.13 -9.70 -11.71
CA LEU A 51 15.38 -8.45 -11.47
C LEU A 51 15.33 -7.62 -12.76
N GLN A 52 16.45 -7.44 -13.47
CA GLN A 52 16.50 -6.66 -14.69
C GLN A 52 15.66 -7.30 -15.80
N GLN A 53 15.77 -8.60 -16.01
CA GLN A 53 14.96 -9.33 -16.98
C GLN A 53 13.44 -9.18 -16.68
N CYS A 54 13.07 -9.30 -15.42
CA CYS A 54 11.69 -9.10 -15.00
C CYS A 54 11.22 -7.65 -15.18
N ALA A 55 12.09 -6.68 -14.94
CA ALA A 55 11.80 -5.26 -15.12
C ALA A 55 11.61 -4.93 -16.61
N ASP A 56 12.49 -5.40 -17.49
CA ASP A 56 12.42 -5.18 -18.93
C ASP A 56 11.10 -5.76 -19.50
N ALA A 57 10.74 -6.96 -19.09
CA ALA A 57 9.46 -7.57 -19.46
C ALA A 57 8.24 -6.76 -18.93
N PHE A 58 8.32 -6.22 -17.73
CA PHE A 58 7.25 -5.39 -17.17
C PHE A 58 7.12 -4.05 -17.90
N PHE A 59 8.23 -3.34 -18.14
CA PHE A 59 8.21 -2.04 -18.81
C PHE A 59 7.86 -2.13 -20.29
N SER A 60 8.12 -3.26 -20.95
CA SER A 60 7.64 -3.54 -22.32
C SER A 60 6.16 -3.95 -22.38
N GLY A 61 5.47 -4.08 -21.23
CA GLY A 61 4.08 -4.50 -21.17
C GLY A 61 3.84 -6.01 -21.21
N ALA A 62 4.90 -6.82 -21.33
CA ALA A 62 4.80 -8.28 -21.38
C ALA A 62 4.85 -8.96 -20.00
N GLY A 63 5.25 -8.24 -18.95
CA GLY A 63 5.45 -8.77 -17.61
C GLY A 63 4.44 -8.32 -16.57
N LYS A 64 4.54 -8.91 -15.38
CA LYS A 64 3.78 -8.52 -14.19
C LYS A 64 4.61 -7.63 -13.28
N GLN A 65 3.96 -6.78 -12.48
CA GLN A 65 4.62 -5.84 -11.58
C GLN A 65 5.33 -6.51 -10.40
N TYR A 66 4.78 -7.63 -9.90
CA TYR A 66 5.34 -8.34 -8.76
C TYR A 66 6.21 -9.54 -9.17
N LEU A 67 7.28 -9.76 -8.41
CA LEU A 67 8.12 -10.95 -8.45
C LEU A 67 8.58 -11.30 -7.03
N ALA A 68 9.02 -12.53 -6.82
CA ALA A 68 9.48 -13.02 -5.53
C ALA A 68 10.83 -13.73 -5.65
N PHE A 69 11.63 -13.62 -4.59
CA PHE A 69 12.83 -14.41 -4.38
C PHE A 69 12.67 -15.20 -3.08
N GLY A 70 12.83 -16.50 -3.14
CA GLY A 70 13.00 -17.38 -1.98
C GLY A 70 14.48 -17.50 -1.60
N ASP A 71 14.73 -18.09 -0.42
CA ASP A 71 16.07 -18.34 0.14
C ASP A 71 16.91 -17.05 0.32
N VAL A 72 16.24 -15.93 0.54
CA VAL A 72 16.89 -14.64 0.79
C VAL A 72 17.19 -14.52 2.28
N GLN A 73 18.34 -15.00 2.70
CA GLN A 73 18.79 -14.87 4.08
C GLN A 73 19.05 -13.39 4.44
N GLN A 74 18.91 -13.05 5.72
CA GLN A 74 19.08 -11.67 6.19
C GLN A 74 20.42 -11.02 5.80
N PRO A 75 21.60 -11.70 5.82
CA PRO A 75 22.85 -11.12 5.30
C PRO A 75 22.79 -10.73 3.84
N SER A 76 22.00 -11.43 3.00
CA SER A 76 21.82 -11.17 1.58
C SER A 76 21.08 -9.86 1.29
N MET A 77 20.32 -9.34 2.26
CA MET A 77 19.65 -8.04 2.12
C MET A 77 20.63 -6.87 2.05
N ARG A 78 21.79 -6.95 2.72
CA ARG A 78 22.81 -5.88 2.73
C ARG A 78 23.32 -5.50 1.34
N PRO A 79 23.78 -6.44 0.47
CA PRO A 79 24.18 -6.11 -0.89
C PRO A 79 23.01 -5.59 -1.75
N ILE A 80 21.80 -6.09 -1.57
CA ILE A 80 20.60 -5.59 -2.27
C ILE A 80 20.33 -4.13 -1.91
N GLU A 81 20.33 -3.79 -0.64
CA GLU A 81 20.11 -2.42 -0.14
C GLU A 81 21.22 -1.47 -0.61
N ARG A 82 22.47 -1.93 -0.59
CA ARG A 82 23.60 -1.16 -1.10
C ARG A 82 23.49 -0.88 -2.60
N GLY A 83 23.12 -1.87 -3.39
CA GLY A 83 22.91 -1.70 -4.84
C GLY A 83 21.79 -0.71 -5.14
N ARG A 84 20.69 -0.72 -4.38
CA ARG A 84 19.63 0.30 -4.48
C ARG A 84 20.14 1.69 -4.16
N SER A 85 20.87 1.85 -3.06
CA SER A 85 21.42 3.16 -2.64
C SER A 85 22.40 3.75 -3.67
N ARG A 86 23.00 2.90 -4.49
CA ARG A 86 23.91 3.30 -5.57
C ARG A 86 23.22 3.44 -6.93
N SER A 87 21.91 3.29 -6.99
CA SER A 87 21.13 3.27 -8.24
C SER A 87 21.59 2.20 -9.25
N GLU A 88 22.18 1.11 -8.77
CA GLU A 88 22.62 -0.02 -9.60
C GLU A 88 21.47 -0.97 -9.95
N LEU A 89 20.31 -0.78 -9.36
CA LEU A 89 19.13 -1.62 -9.52
C LEU A 89 17.96 -0.77 -10.02
N THR A 90 17.10 -1.41 -10.81
CA THR A 90 15.80 -0.84 -11.19
C THR A 90 15.01 -0.42 -9.96
N ALA A 91 14.27 0.68 -10.03
CA ALA A 91 13.45 1.18 -8.93
C ALA A 91 12.36 0.18 -8.53
N PHE A 92 12.32 -0.16 -7.25
CA PHE A 92 11.32 -1.06 -6.68
C PHE A 92 11.01 -0.74 -5.23
N ARG A 93 9.85 -1.23 -4.75
CA ARG A 93 9.52 -1.38 -3.33
C ARG A 93 9.58 -2.86 -2.96
N PHE A 94 9.75 -3.16 -1.68
CA PHE A 94 9.76 -4.55 -1.27
C PHE A 94 9.00 -4.83 0.03
N LEU A 95 8.63 -6.10 0.17
CA LEU A 95 8.28 -6.76 1.41
C LEU A 95 9.29 -7.88 1.62
N TYR A 96 9.99 -7.87 2.74
CA TYR A 96 10.91 -8.92 3.15
C TYR A 96 10.42 -9.61 4.42
N ASP A 97 10.41 -10.92 4.41
CA ASP A 97 10.11 -11.76 5.55
C ASP A 97 11.35 -12.58 5.90
N ALA A 98 12.02 -12.21 7.01
CA ALA A 98 13.26 -12.85 7.42
C ALA A 98 13.04 -14.27 7.96
N ALA A 99 11.87 -14.57 8.55
CA ALA A 99 11.56 -15.91 9.07
C ALA A 99 11.29 -16.91 7.95
N GLU A 100 10.73 -16.44 6.84
CA GLU A 100 10.42 -17.26 5.67
C GLU A 100 11.48 -17.15 4.57
N GLU A 101 12.49 -16.30 4.77
CA GLU A 101 13.56 -16.00 3.80
C GLU A 101 13.02 -15.57 2.42
N VAL A 102 11.88 -14.86 2.40
CA VAL A 102 11.20 -14.43 1.16
C VAL A 102 11.28 -12.93 0.99
N LEU A 103 11.69 -12.52 -0.21
CA LEU A 103 11.67 -11.13 -0.68
C LEU A 103 10.64 -11.00 -1.80
N ILE A 104 9.58 -10.23 -1.60
CA ILE A 104 8.64 -9.83 -2.64
C ILE A 104 9.02 -8.43 -3.12
N ILE A 105 9.12 -8.26 -4.42
CA ILE A 105 9.47 -7.00 -5.08
C ILE A 105 8.26 -6.51 -5.88
N LYS A 106 7.96 -5.22 -5.73
CA LYS A 106 7.02 -4.44 -6.52
C LYS A 106 7.82 -3.49 -7.41
N LEU A 107 7.83 -3.72 -8.73
CA LEU A 107 8.46 -2.82 -9.69
C LEU A 107 7.69 -1.49 -9.75
N MET A 108 8.43 -0.38 -9.88
CA MET A 108 7.83 0.97 -9.88
C MET A 108 7.54 1.43 -11.30
N PRO A 109 6.26 1.69 -11.67
CA PRO A 109 5.88 1.93 -13.07
C PRO A 109 6.10 3.38 -13.56
N GLY A 110 6.95 4.17 -12.90
CA GLY A 110 7.36 5.49 -13.38
C GLY A 110 6.50 6.66 -12.89
N PRO A 111 6.48 7.82 -13.63
CA PRO A 111 5.98 9.12 -13.12
C PRO A 111 4.53 9.09 -12.62
N HIS A 112 3.65 8.36 -13.28
CA HIS A 112 2.24 8.24 -12.85
C HIS A 112 2.11 7.71 -11.43
N HIS A 113 2.95 6.74 -11.06
CA HIS A 113 2.92 6.16 -9.74
C HIS A 113 3.42 7.15 -8.67
N GLU A 114 4.58 7.74 -8.90
CA GLU A 114 5.19 8.68 -7.95
C GLU A 114 4.32 9.92 -7.76
N LEU A 115 3.82 10.51 -8.85
CA LEU A 115 3.01 11.72 -8.79
C LEU A 115 1.70 11.50 -8.03
N ALA A 116 1.00 10.37 -8.23
CA ALA A 116 -0.25 10.11 -7.53
C ALA A 116 -0.06 10.10 -6.01
N GLY A 117 0.97 9.44 -5.51
CA GLY A 117 1.27 9.39 -4.09
C GLY A 117 1.70 10.74 -3.51
N VAL A 118 2.63 11.43 -4.18
CA VAL A 118 3.14 12.74 -3.74
C VAL A 118 2.03 13.78 -3.72
N SER A 119 1.25 13.90 -4.81
CA SER A 119 0.15 14.88 -4.89
C SER A 119 -0.95 14.61 -3.86
N PHE A 120 -1.22 13.33 -3.53
CA PHE A 120 -2.17 12.99 -2.48
C PHE A 120 -1.68 13.47 -1.10
N VAL A 121 -0.39 13.28 -0.80
CA VAL A 121 0.22 13.78 0.45
C VAL A 121 0.14 15.30 0.53
N GLU A 122 0.42 16.01 -0.56
CA GLU A 122 0.34 17.48 -0.55
C GLU A 122 -1.11 17.96 -0.38
N MET A 123 -2.08 17.36 -1.08
CA MET A 123 -3.51 17.63 -0.87
C MET A 123 -3.90 17.42 0.61
N PHE A 124 -3.38 16.35 1.24
CA PHE A 124 -3.63 16.09 2.67
C PHE A 124 -3.07 17.21 3.55
N LYS A 125 -1.83 17.63 3.29
CA LYS A 125 -1.18 18.72 4.04
C LYS A 125 -1.86 20.07 3.84
N ASP A 126 -2.37 20.34 2.63
CA ASP A 126 -3.16 21.54 2.36
C ASP A 126 -4.48 21.54 3.12
N LYS A 127 -5.13 20.38 3.21
CA LYS A 127 -6.32 20.21 4.06
C LYS A 127 -6.00 20.45 5.53
N MET A 128 -4.86 19.98 6.04
CA MET A 128 -4.40 20.30 7.40
C MET A 128 -4.26 21.80 7.60
N ALA A 129 -3.58 22.48 6.68
CA ALA A 129 -3.36 23.93 6.75
C ALA A 129 -4.68 24.72 6.73
N SER A 130 -5.64 24.31 5.89
CA SER A 130 -6.98 24.95 5.82
C SER A 130 -7.79 24.81 7.13
N LEU A 131 -7.47 23.81 7.93
CA LEU A 131 -8.05 23.58 9.27
C LEU A 131 -7.22 24.23 10.39
N GLY A 132 -6.19 25.03 10.07
CA GLY A 132 -5.31 25.66 11.05
C GLY A 132 -4.33 24.68 11.74
N ILE A 133 -4.16 23.47 11.21
CA ILE A 133 -3.27 22.46 11.76
C ILE A 133 -1.88 22.64 11.19
N ASN A 134 -0.87 22.60 12.07
CA ASN A 134 0.53 22.66 11.64
C ASN A 134 0.86 21.47 10.72
N ARG A 135 1.23 21.76 9.47
CA ARG A 135 1.62 20.75 8.46
C ARG A 135 2.75 19.82 8.95
N ASN A 136 3.60 20.28 9.87
CA ASN A 136 4.70 19.50 10.44
C ASN A 136 4.29 18.58 11.59
N SER A 137 3.04 18.65 12.07
CA SER A 137 2.53 17.71 13.09
C SER A 137 2.42 16.28 12.56
N LEU A 138 2.41 16.14 11.23
CA LEU A 138 2.38 14.87 10.50
C LEU A 138 3.57 14.81 9.54
N MET A 139 4.53 13.95 9.83
CA MET A 139 5.75 13.80 9.03
C MET A 139 5.51 12.86 7.84
N ASN A 140 6.00 13.25 6.66
CA ASN A 140 6.03 12.38 5.49
C ASN A 140 7.32 11.56 5.49
N PHE A 141 7.21 10.26 5.60
CA PHE A 141 8.31 9.30 5.56
C PHE A 141 8.51 8.68 4.16
N GLY A 142 7.67 9.05 3.18
CA GLY A 142 7.76 8.52 1.82
C GLY A 142 7.83 6.99 1.81
N ALA A 143 8.83 6.46 1.13
CA ALA A 143 9.09 5.04 0.97
C ALA A 143 10.03 4.46 2.05
N THR A 144 10.10 5.04 3.22
CA THR A 144 10.91 4.50 4.32
C THR A 144 10.44 3.11 4.71
N ARG A 145 11.38 2.19 4.92
CA ARG A 145 11.08 0.83 5.36
C ARG A 145 10.61 0.82 6.81
N PHE A 146 9.52 0.11 7.07
CA PHE A 146 8.97 -0.16 8.40
C PHE A 146 9.00 -1.65 8.71
N GLY A 147 9.20 -2.01 9.98
CA GLY A 147 9.27 -3.39 10.46
C GLY A 147 10.52 -3.68 11.27
N ALA A 148 10.60 -4.89 11.83
CA ALA A 148 11.75 -5.34 12.60
C ALA A 148 12.87 -5.86 11.69
N PRO A 149 14.15 -5.58 11.97
CA PRO A 149 15.28 -6.08 11.17
C PRO A 149 15.33 -7.61 11.05
N ALA A 150 14.99 -8.33 12.12
CA ALA A 150 14.96 -9.80 12.17
C ALA A 150 13.55 -10.37 11.90
N GLY A 151 12.60 -9.55 11.45
CA GLY A 151 11.23 -9.93 11.20
C GLY A 151 10.80 -9.53 9.80
N ARG A 152 9.50 -9.29 9.67
CA ARG A 152 8.92 -8.83 8.42
C ARG A 152 9.03 -7.32 8.30
N SER A 153 9.52 -6.85 7.16
CA SER A 153 9.63 -5.43 6.83
C SER A 153 9.04 -5.11 5.47
N LYS A 154 8.49 -3.91 5.32
CA LYS A 154 7.83 -3.46 4.09
C LYS A 154 8.07 -1.96 3.86
N GLU A 155 8.14 -1.58 2.59
CA GLU A 155 8.20 -0.19 2.12
C GLU A 155 6.85 0.21 1.53
N PRO A 156 6.25 1.33 1.96
CA PRO A 156 5.06 1.91 1.35
C PRO A 156 5.42 2.76 0.12
N ASP A 157 4.41 3.16 -0.65
CA ASP A 157 4.59 4.21 -1.65
C ASP A 157 4.54 5.61 -1.02
N GLY A 158 3.81 5.77 0.08
CA GLY A 158 3.82 6.96 0.93
C GLY A 158 3.43 6.62 2.37
N ALA A 159 3.98 7.36 3.33
CA ALA A 159 3.71 7.15 4.75
C ALA A 159 3.64 8.45 5.52
N LEU A 160 2.57 8.63 6.30
CA LEU A 160 2.40 9.77 7.19
C LEU A 160 2.43 9.28 8.65
N ARG A 161 3.31 9.89 9.45
CA ARG A 161 3.53 9.52 10.84
C ARG A 161 3.34 10.74 11.76
N PRO A 162 2.53 10.65 12.82
CA PRO A 162 2.42 11.71 13.82
C PRO A 162 3.79 12.02 14.42
N ARG A 163 4.06 13.31 14.63
CA ARG A 163 5.35 13.75 15.21
C ARG A 163 5.56 13.26 16.66
N THR A 164 4.49 12.85 17.31
CA THR A 164 4.53 12.22 18.64
C THR A 164 5.19 10.84 18.66
N ARG A 165 5.28 10.18 17.50
CA ARG A 165 5.95 8.90 17.33
C ARG A 165 7.40 9.14 16.96
N VAL A 166 8.29 9.04 17.96
CA VAL A 166 9.72 9.42 17.84
C VAL A 166 10.68 8.26 17.66
N LEU A 167 10.23 7.04 17.94
CA LEU A 167 11.09 5.86 17.84
C LEU A 167 11.26 5.43 16.38
N ALA A 168 12.46 4.96 16.03
CA ALA A 168 12.75 4.41 14.70
C ALA A 168 11.88 3.19 14.36
N THR A 169 11.37 2.50 15.39
CA THR A 169 10.48 1.34 15.28
C THR A 169 9.01 1.70 15.15
N ASP A 170 8.64 2.98 15.32
CA ASP A 170 7.25 3.41 15.22
C ASP A 170 6.77 3.35 13.77
N TRP A 171 5.60 2.73 13.58
CA TRP A 171 4.96 2.65 12.27
C TRP A 171 4.18 3.93 11.94
N PRO A 172 3.95 4.23 10.65
CA PRO A 172 3.07 5.33 10.24
C PRO A 172 1.62 5.04 10.66
N SER A 173 0.87 6.09 10.97
CA SER A 173 -0.57 5.95 11.22
C SER A 173 -1.38 5.85 9.93
N VAL A 174 -0.90 6.50 8.87
CA VAL A 174 -1.50 6.48 7.52
C VAL A 174 -0.46 5.99 6.53
N VAL A 175 -0.83 5.01 5.73
CA VAL A 175 -0.05 4.48 4.60
C VAL A 175 -0.79 4.75 3.31
N ILE A 176 -0.05 5.07 2.26
CA ILE A 176 -0.55 5.27 0.90
C ILE A 176 0.12 4.23 0.01
N GLU A 177 -0.68 3.47 -0.73
CA GLU A 177 -0.23 2.52 -1.75
C GLU A 177 -0.84 2.92 -3.09
N VAL A 178 -0.02 2.94 -4.13
CA VAL A 178 -0.41 3.36 -5.48
C VAL A 178 -0.30 2.19 -6.44
N GLY A 179 -1.33 1.99 -7.26
CA GLY A 179 -1.33 1.01 -8.35
C GLY A 179 -1.70 1.66 -9.67
N VAL A 180 -0.85 1.54 -10.66
CA VAL A 180 -1.08 2.05 -12.02
C VAL A 180 -1.36 0.93 -13.02
N CYS A 181 -0.59 -0.15 -12.94
CA CYS A 181 -0.75 -1.37 -13.74
C CYS A 181 -1.14 -2.57 -12.89
N GLU A 182 -1.31 -2.33 -11.60
CA GLU A 182 -1.57 -3.32 -10.57
C GLU A 182 -3.05 -3.66 -10.49
N SER A 183 -3.36 -4.91 -10.17
CA SER A 183 -4.73 -5.29 -9.84
C SER A 183 -5.15 -4.74 -8.48
N LEU A 184 -6.42 -4.34 -8.34
CA LEU A 184 -6.98 -3.97 -7.04
C LEU A 184 -6.82 -5.07 -5.99
N PHE A 185 -6.73 -6.33 -6.41
CA PHE A 185 -6.47 -7.46 -5.52
C PHE A 185 -5.11 -7.32 -4.81
N GLN A 186 -4.05 -6.99 -5.56
CA GLN A 186 -2.69 -6.82 -5.01
C GLN A 186 -2.62 -5.60 -4.08
N LEU A 187 -3.18 -4.46 -4.48
CA LEU A 187 -3.30 -3.28 -3.61
C LEU A 187 -4.04 -3.59 -2.30
N ARG A 188 -5.13 -4.33 -2.37
CA ARG A 188 -5.89 -4.73 -1.18
C ARG A 188 -5.12 -5.71 -0.30
N THR A 189 -4.27 -6.56 -0.89
CA THR A 189 -3.33 -7.41 -0.15
C THR A 189 -2.31 -6.56 0.61
N ASP A 190 -1.83 -5.47 -0.01
CA ASP A 190 -0.97 -4.50 0.67
C ASP A 190 -1.68 -3.82 1.84
N ALA A 191 -2.91 -3.33 1.66
CA ALA A 191 -3.69 -2.74 2.74
C ALA A 191 -3.89 -3.72 3.91
N HIS A 192 -4.24 -4.96 3.60
CA HIS A 192 -4.38 -6.02 4.60
C HIS A 192 -3.08 -6.26 5.37
N SER A 193 -1.95 -6.31 4.66
CA SER A 193 -0.63 -6.49 5.26
C SER A 193 -0.29 -5.36 6.25
N TRP A 194 -0.46 -4.10 5.86
CA TRP A 194 -0.19 -2.94 6.71
C TRP A 194 -1.05 -2.92 7.98
N LEU A 195 -2.35 -3.14 7.83
CA LEU A 195 -3.29 -3.08 8.95
C LEU A 195 -3.14 -4.24 9.94
N THR A 196 -2.69 -5.42 9.48
CA THR A 196 -2.55 -6.60 10.36
C THR A 196 -1.20 -6.72 11.04
N ARG A 197 -0.13 -6.13 10.46
CA ARG A 197 1.26 -6.40 10.88
C ARG A 197 1.92 -5.28 11.65
N SER A 198 1.33 -4.08 11.65
CA SER A 198 1.85 -2.91 12.36
C SER A 198 1.58 -2.92 13.88
N GLY A 199 1.00 -3.99 14.42
CA GLY A 199 0.57 -4.01 15.83
C GLY A 199 -0.52 -2.99 16.15
N GLY A 200 -1.32 -2.58 15.14
CA GLY A 200 -2.36 -1.56 15.28
C GLY A 200 -1.86 -0.11 15.16
N GLN A 201 -0.57 0.10 14.92
CA GLN A 201 -0.04 1.46 14.75
C GLN A 201 -0.45 2.08 13.41
N THR A 202 -0.47 1.30 12.31
CA THR A 202 -1.09 1.73 11.06
C THR A 202 -2.58 1.55 11.18
N ARG A 203 -3.31 2.65 11.12
CA ARG A 203 -4.77 2.70 11.36
C ARG A 203 -5.56 2.97 10.10
N ILE A 204 -4.91 3.59 9.09
CA ILE A 204 -5.52 3.90 7.80
C ILE A 204 -4.56 3.47 6.70
N VAL A 205 -5.12 2.84 5.66
CA VAL A 205 -4.43 2.65 4.38
C VAL A 205 -5.28 3.25 3.28
N ILE A 206 -4.67 4.12 2.49
CA ILE A 206 -5.25 4.72 1.29
C ILE A 206 -4.66 4.02 0.07
N LEU A 207 -5.53 3.47 -0.76
CA LEU A 207 -5.15 2.87 -2.03
C LEU A 207 -5.54 3.82 -3.17
N LEU A 208 -4.57 4.18 -4.01
CA LEU A 208 -4.77 4.99 -5.19
C LEU A 208 -4.66 4.10 -6.43
N ALA A 209 -5.78 3.64 -6.96
CA ALA A 209 -5.81 2.76 -8.13
C ALA A 209 -6.06 3.58 -9.40
N VAL A 210 -5.03 3.71 -10.23
CA VAL A 210 -5.04 4.53 -11.46
C VAL A 210 -5.24 3.65 -12.68
N LYS A 211 -6.27 3.92 -13.47
CA LYS A 211 -6.51 3.31 -14.78
C LYS A 211 -6.18 4.31 -15.90
N LYS A 212 -4.96 4.21 -16.43
CA LYS A 212 -4.49 5.15 -17.47
C LYS A 212 -5.38 5.16 -18.71
N ALA A 213 -5.78 3.99 -19.22
CA ALA A 213 -6.57 3.88 -20.46
C ALA A 213 -7.91 4.60 -20.39
N THR A 214 -8.55 4.67 -19.23
CA THR A 214 -9.85 5.33 -19.02
C THR A 214 -9.72 6.65 -18.25
N ARG A 215 -8.49 7.03 -17.85
CA ARG A 215 -8.19 8.21 -17.05
C ARG A 215 -9.07 8.28 -15.78
N VAL A 216 -9.22 7.15 -15.11
CA VAL A 216 -10.02 7.01 -13.88
C VAL A 216 -9.09 6.66 -12.72
N MET A 217 -9.32 7.31 -11.58
CA MET A 217 -8.67 6.97 -10.31
C MET A 217 -9.73 6.56 -9.28
N THR A 218 -9.50 5.42 -8.61
CA THR A 218 -10.30 5.00 -7.46
C THR A 218 -9.46 5.15 -6.21
N ILE A 219 -10.01 5.81 -5.18
CA ILE A 219 -9.36 5.98 -3.88
C ILE A 219 -10.09 5.09 -2.88
N GLU A 220 -9.44 4.02 -2.39
CA GLU A 220 -10.03 3.19 -1.33
C GLU A 220 -9.42 3.56 0.02
N ARG A 221 -10.27 3.82 1.01
CA ARG A 221 -9.87 3.95 2.41
C ARG A 221 -10.13 2.63 3.14
N TRP A 222 -9.08 2.08 3.75
CA TRP A 222 -9.11 0.85 4.51
C TRP A 222 -8.74 1.09 5.96
N GLU A 223 -9.42 0.40 6.88
CA GLU A 223 -9.22 0.47 8.32
C GLU A 223 -9.44 -0.90 8.98
N ASN A 224 -8.92 -1.06 10.20
CA ASN A 224 -9.29 -2.19 11.02
C ASN A 224 -10.65 -1.93 11.71
N THR A 225 -11.61 -2.81 11.48
CA THR A 225 -12.90 -2.80 12.19
C THR A 225 -12.98 -3.98 13.17
N PRO A 226 -13.69 -3.81 14.32
CA PRO A 226 -13.92 -4.91 15.24
C PRO A 226 -14.64 -6.07 14.54
N ARG A 227 -14.28 -7.30 14.87
CA ARG A 227 -15.04 -8.47 14.40
C ARG A 227 -16.35 -8.59 15.17
N THR A 228 -17.46 -8.69 14.45
CA THR A 228 -18.80 -8.87 15.01
C THR A 228 -19.04 -10.30 15.53
N ARG A 229 -18.28 -11.28 15.07
CA ARG A 229 -18.33 -12.68 15.53
C ARG A 229 -16.96 -13.17 15.97
N LEU A 230 -16.79 -13.38 17.27
CA LEU A 230 -15.59 -14.02 17.82
C LEU A 230 -15.87 -15.54 17.94
N THR A 231 -15.15 -16.36 17.19
CA THR A 231 -15.09 -17.79 17.46
C THR A 231 -13.92 -18.07 18.42
N ARG A 232 -13.99 -19.16 19.23
CA ARG A 232 -12.93 -19.53 20.19
C ARG A 232 -11.51 -19.66 19.60
N ARG A 233 -11.37 -19.71 18.27
CA ARG A 233 -10.10 -19.79 17.52
C ARG A 233 -9.73 -18.49 16.79
N SER A 234 -10.50 -17.42 16.90
CA SER A 234 -10.26 -16.21 16.12
C SER A 234 -9.33 -15.22 16.82
N ILE A 235 -8.05 -15.27 16.50
CA ILE A 235 -7.10 -14.16 16.62
C ILE A 235 -6.78 -13.78 15.15
N PRO A 236 -6.99 -12.52 14.72
CA PRO A 236 -7.10 -11.26 15.44
C PRO A 236 -8.55 -10.79 15.68
N ARG A 237 -8.70 -9.86 16.68
CA ARG A 237 -9.98 -9.22 17.05
C ARG A 237 -10.50 -8.21 16.00
N TYR A 238 -9.74 -7.91 14.98
CA TYR A 238 -10.01 -6.90 13.96
C TYR A 238 -9.91 -7.49 12.56
N ASN A 239 -10.66 -6.91 11.63
CA ASN A 239 -10.57 -7.20 10.19
C ASN A 239 -10.23 -5.92 9.43
N PRO A 240 -9.24 -5.97 8.52
CA PRO A 240 -9.09 -4.95 7.48
C PRO A 240 -10.36 -4.84 6.65
N THR A 241 -10.95 -3.65 6.63
CA THR A 241 -12.24 -3.39 5.98
C THR A 241 -12.13 -2.16 5.10
N LYS A 242 -12.67 -2.26 3.88
CA LYS A 242 -12.83 -1.12 2.99
C LYS A 242 -13.99 -0.24 3.47
N MET A 243 -13.68 0.98 3.89
CA MET A 243 -14.65 1.94 4.44
C MET A 243 -15.27 2.81 3.36
N GLN A 244 -14.48 3.23 2.37
CA GLN A 244 -14.91 4.11 1.28
C GLN A 244 -14.17 3.75 -0.02
N ALA A 245 -14.79 4.10 -1.16
CA ALA A 245 -14.18 3.91 -2.49
C ALA A 245 -14.64 4.98 -3.49
N PRO A 246 -14.40 6.30 -3.25
CA PRO A 246 -14.69 7.31 -4.26
C PRO A 246 -13.90 7.06 -5.55
N THR A 247 -14.55 7.34 -6.68
CA THR A 247 -13.98 7.19 -8.02
C THR A 247 -14.01 8.52 -8.74
N LEU A 248 -12.90 8.92 -9.30
CA LEU A 248 -12.64 10.20 -9.94
C LEU A 248 -12.35 10.01 -11.43
N GLN A 249 -13.01 10.76 -12.28
CA GLN A 249 -12.68 10.85 -13.69
C GLN A 249 -11.75 12.04 -13.96
N ALA A 250 -11.02 12.03 -15.07
CA ALA A 250 -10.08 13.10 -15.41
C ALA A 250 -10.72 14.50 -15.51
N ASN A 251 -12.02 14.57 -15.83
CA ASN A 251 -12.79 15.82 -15.87
C ASN A 251 -13.23 16.32 -14.48
N GLY A 252 -12.81 15.67 -13.40
CA GLY A 252 -13.20 16.02 -12.03
C GLY A 252 -14.51 15.41 -11.55
N GLN A 253 -15.21 14.63 -12.38
CA GLN A 253 -16.46 13.99 -11.96
C GLN A 253 -16.19 12.95 -10.86
N LEU A 254 -16.85 13.13 -9.71
CA LEU A 254 -16.76 12.25 -8.55
C LEU A 254 -17.98 11.33 -8.45
N ARG A 255 -17.74 10.05 -8.13
CA ARG A 255 -18.76 9.09 -7.72
C ARG A 255 -18.37 8.51 -6.35
N GLY A 256 -19.35 8.23 -5.51
CA GLY A 256 -19.11 7.60 -4.19
C GLY A 256 -18.90 8.59 -3.04
N GLY A 257 -19.14 9.89 -3.25
CA GLY A 257 -19.12 10.93 -2.20
C GLY A 257 -17.71 11.42 -1.81
N PRO A 258 -17.62 12.32 -0.83
CA PRO A 258 -16.36 12.85 -0.33
C PRO A 258 -15.52 11.75 0.35
N LEU A 259 -14.20 11.95 0.41
CA LEU A 259 -13.31 11.09 1.20
C LEU A 259 -13.21 11.65 2.61
N LEU A 260 -13.62 10.85 3.59
CA LEU A 260 -13.52 11.16 5.01
C LEU A 260 -12.35 10.40 5.63
N ILE A 261 -11.49 11.07 6.38
CA ILE A 261 -10.37 10.45 7.09
C ILE A 261 -10.47 10.85 8.58
N PRO A 262 -10.77 9.89 9.48
CA PRO A 262 -10.94 10.18 10.90
C PRO A 262 -9.64 10.71 11.52
N ALA A 263 -9.68 11.91 12.09
CA ALA A 263 -8.52 12.54 12.71
C ALA A 263 -7.97 11.73 13.89
N SER A 264 -8.86 11.08 14.65
CA SER A 264 -8.50 10.17 15.74
C SER A 264 -7.70 8.93 15.28
N LYS A 265 -7.76 8.60 13.99
CA LYS A 265 -6.95 7.53 13.40
C LYS A 265 -5.66 8.03 12.77
N VAL A 266 -5.59 9.31 12.44
CA VAL A 266 -4.38 9.96 11.94
C VAL A 266 -3.42 10.26 13.09
N TYR A 267 -3.92 10.82 14.19
CA TYR A 267 -3.12 11.24 15.33
C TYR A 267 -3.29 10.32 16.54
N ASP A 268 -2.27 10.22 17.38
CA ASP A 268 -2.33 9.55 18.69
C ASP A 268 -2.98 10.46 19.73
N THR A 269 -2.71 11.77 19.62
CA THR A 269 -3.37 12.85 20.36
C THR A 269 -3.77 13.92 19.36
N LEU A 270 -5.03 14.34 19.38
CA LEU A 270 -5.53 15.32 18.43
C LEU A 270 -4.78 16.66 18.59
N PRO A 271 -4.35 17.29 17.50
CA PRO A 271 -3.74 18.61 17.56
C PRO A 271 -4.71 19.66 18.12
N PRO A 272 -4.20 20.66 18.85
CA PRO A 272 -5.01 21.82 19.25
C PRO A 272 -5.72 22.45 18.04
N GLY A 273 -6.97 22.81 18.19
CA GLY A 273 -7.77 23.45 17.15
C GLY A 273 -8.51 22.50 16.21
N LEU A 274 -8.11 21.23 16.09
CA LEU A 274 -8.83 20.27 15.26
C LEU A 274 -10.17 19.83 15.87
N GLY A 275 -10.28 19.81 17.21
CA GLY A 275 -11.45 19.30 17.91
C GLY A 275 -11.68 17.82 17.58
N GLN A 276 -12.93 17.45 17.36
CA GLN A 276 -13.33 16.10 16.90
C GLN A 276 -13.59 16.05 15.39
N ASN A 277 -13.12 17.06 14.63
CA ASN A 277 -13.38 17.14 13.21
C ASN A 277 -12.52 16.13 12.44
N ASP A 278 -13.14 15.45 11.51
CA ASP A 278 -12.46 14.57 10.56
C ASP A 278 -11.93 15.38 9.36
N PHE A 279 -10.92 14.85 8.69
CA PHE A 279 -10.47 15.41 7.43
C PHE A 279 -11.47 15.05 6.34
N THR A 280 -12.22 16.04 5.87
CA THR A 280 -13.18 15.88 4.78
C THR A 280 -12.61 16.44 3.50
N PHE A 281 -12.26 15.55 2.56
CA PHE A 281 -11.90 15.92 1.19
C PHE A 281 -13.18 15.97 0.37
N THR A 282 -13.62 17.19 0.07
CA THR A 282 -14.86 17.45 -0.67
C THR A 282 -14.74 17.01 -2.13
N GLY A 283 -15.85 17.03 -2.86
CA GLY A 283 -15.82 16.80 -4.30
C GLY A 283 -14.93 17.79 -5.04
N GLN A 284 -14.83 19.04 -4.58
CA GLN A 284 -13.96 20.06 -5.14
C GLN A 284 -12.48 19.76 -4.89
N ASP A 285 -12.10 19.38 -3.64
CA ASP A 285 -10.72 19.00 -3.32
C ASP A 285 -10.24 17.83 -4.20
N LEU A 286 -11.10 16.82 -4.33
CA LEU A 286 -10.79 15.62 -5.11
C LEU A 286 -10.78 15.90 -6.63
N ALA A 287 -11.66 16.79 -7.12
CA ALA A 287 -11.66 17.21 -8.51
C ALA A 287 -10.39 17.97 -8.87
N GLN A 288 -9.93 18.88 -8.00
CA GLN A 288 -8.68 19.61 -8.19
C GLN A 288 -7.49 18.62 -8.22
N TYR A 289 -7.42 17.70 -7.24
CA TYR A 289 -6.37 16.69 -7.17
C TYR A 289 -6.26 15.86 -8.47
N ILE A 290 -7.39 15.39 -9.02
CA ILE A 290 -7.36 14.55 -10.23
C ILE A 290 -7.04 15.34 -11.49
N GLN A 291 -7.47 16.61 -11.56
CA GLN A 291 -7.16 17.51 -12.67
C GLN A 291 -5.67 17.85 -12.70
N ASP A 292 -5.09 18.20 -11.55
CA ASP A 292 -3.65 18.51 -11.40
C ASP A 292 -2.81 17.26 -11.75
N TYR A 293 -3.23 16.08 -11.27
CA TYR A 293 -2.55 14.82 -11.58
C TYR A 293 -2.49 14.54 -13.08
N TRP A 294 -3.64 14.63 -13.79
CA TRP A 294 -3.66 14.37 -15.23
C TRP A 294 -3.04 15.51 -16.04
N GLY A 295 -3.16 16.75 -15.58
CA GLY A 295 -2.55 17.92 -16.21
C GLY A 295 -1.03 17.88 -16.23
N ALA A 296 -0.42 17.38 -15.17
CA ALA A 296 1.04 17.26 -15.06
C ALA A 296 1.65 16.13 -15.92
N LEU A 297 0.83 15.19 -16.40
CA LEU A 297 1.31 14.00 -17.12
C LEU A 297 0.93 13.97 -18.61
N GLY A 298 0.18 14.96 -19.09
CA GLY A 298 -0.21 15.11 -20.51
C GLY A 298 -1.51 14.39 -20.83
#